data_f52d5dddd1a23f69bd199347191388ac
#
_entry.id   f52d5dddd1a23f69bd199347191388ac
#
_cell.length_a   1.000
_cell.length_b   1.000
_cell.length_c   1.000
_cell.angle_alpha   90.00
_cell.angle_beta   90.00
_cell.angle_gamma   90.00
#
_symmetry.space_group_name_H-M   'P 1'
#
loop_
_entity.id
_entity.type
_entity.pdbx_description
1 polymer ?
#
loop_
_entity_poly.entity_id
_entity_poly.type
_entity_poly.pdbx_seq_one_letter_code
_entity_poly.pdbx_strand_id
1 'polypeptide(L)'
;MRILLTGGGTAGHVNPALAVADALRARDPETQFLFAASDMPRDKANDLIPRAGYELRHIHIRGMRSPIVHPANLALPFIMSRARRQARELIRAFSPDLIIGTGGFACWPVVAEGAALGIPTAVHESNALPGKAIMQVRHRVDRIFINFPETADRLNLTGRERDRII
;
A
#
# COMPACT_ATOMS: atom_id res chain seq x y z
N MET A 1 -7.73 5.05 -17.46
CA MET A 1 -6.84 4.14 -16.68
C MET A 1 -7.50 3.78 -15.36
N ARG A 2 -7.19 2.60 -14.78
CA ARG A 2 -7.73 2.15 -13.48
C ARG A 2 -6.59 2.00 -12.48
N ILE A 3 -6.62 2.75 -11.41
CA ILE A 3 -5.54 2.79 -10.41
C ILE A 3 -6.07 2.37 -9.05
N LEU A 4 -5.44 1.34 -8.47
CA LEU A 4 -5.69 0.92 -7.11
C LEU A 4 -4.61 1.51 -6.19
N LEU A 5 -5.04 2.38 -5.26
CA LEU A 5 -4.15 2.94 -4.24
C LEU A 5 -4.35 2.22 -2.91
N THR A 6 -3.27 2.07 -2.17
CA THR A 6 -3.33 1.46 -0.83
C THR A 6 -2.42 2.19 0.13
N GLY A 7 -3.02 2.71 1.19
CA GLY A 7 -2.34 3.45 2.24
C GLY A 7 -3.27 3.67 3.41
N GLY A 8 -2.80 3.49 4.63
CA GLY A 8 -3.68 3.59 5.78
C GLY A 8 -2.95 3.61 7.12
N GLY A 9 -3.72 3.51 8.20
CA GLY A 9 -3.27 3.62 9.58
C GLY A 9 -3.16 5.07 10.03
N THR A 10 -2.27 5.85 9.44
CA THR A 10 -2.03 7.26 9.79
C THR A 10 -2.26 8.21 8.61
N ALA A 11 -2.49 9.49 8.88
CA ALA A 11 -2.58 10.52 7.86
C ALA A 11 -1.29 10.62 7.01
N GLY A 12 -0.13 10.30 7.59
CA GLY A 12 1.16 10.27 6.89
C GLY A 12 1.23 9.26 5.74
N HIS A 13 0.41 8.20 5.75
CA HIS A 13 0.29 7.27 4.63
C HIS A 13 -0.91 7.61 3.71
N VAL A 14 -2.00 8.13 4.28
CA VAL A 14 -3.21 8.44 3.51
C VAL A 14 -3.04 9.69 2.64
N ASN A 15 -2.48 10.78 3.20
CA ASN A 15 -2.33 12.03 2.46
C ASN A 15 -1.46 11.90 1.19
N PRO A 16 -0.31 11.21 1.19
CA PRO A 16 0.43 10.97 -0.04
C PRO A 16 -0.38 10.21 -1.09
N ALA A 17 -1.17 9.21 -0.68
CA ALA A 17 -2.03 8.48 -1.62
C ALA A 17 -3.10 9.38 -2.24
N LEU A 18 -3.73 10.25 -1.44
CA LEU A 18 -4.70 11.24 -1.92
C LEU A 18 -4.05 12.25 -2.87
N ALA A 19 -2.88 12.79 -2.51
CA ALA A 19 -2.15 13.74 -3.35
C ALA A 19 -1.79 13.15 -4.72
N VAL A 20 -1.37 11.87 -4.75
CA VAL A 20 -1.09 11.17 -6.02
C VAL A 20 -2.37 11.00 -6.83
N ALA A 21 -3.48 10.59 -6.19
CA ALA A 21 -4.77 10.43 -6.88
C ALA A 21 -5.27 11.75 -7.48
N ASP A 22 -5.21 12.83 -6.69
CA ASP A 22 -5.62 14.17 -7.13
C ASP A 22 -4.77 14.68 -8.30
N ALA A 23 -3.45 14.51 -8.23
CA ALA A 23 -2.53 14.90 -9.29
C ALA A 23 -2.76 14.11 -10.60
N LEU A 24 -3.05 12.81 -10.50
CA LEU A 24 -3.35 11.97 -11.65
C LEU A 24 -4.74 12.27 -12.23
N ARG A 25 -5.75 12.52 -11.39
CA ARG A 25 -7.10 12.93 -11.81
C ARG A 25 -7.08 14.28 -12.54
N ALA A 26 -6.24 15.21 -12.08
CA ALA A 26 -6.10 16.50 -12.75
C ALA A 26 -5.49 16.38 -14.16
N ARG A 27 -4.66 15.35 -14.41
CA ARG A 27 -4.05 15.08 -15.72
C ARG A 27 -4.96 14.29 -16.65
N ASP A 28 -5.73 13.35 -16.09
CA ASP A 28 -6.67 12.49 -16.83
C ASP A 28 -7.92 12.27 -15.98
N PRO A 29 -8.97 13.09 -16.19
CA PRO A 29 -10.24 13.00 -15.47
C PRO A 29 -10.98 11.67 -15.66
N GLU A 30 -10.70 10.92 -16.71
CA GLU A 30 -11.31 9.61 -16.99
C GLU A 30 -10.65 8.47 -16.19
N THR A 31 -9.57 8.76 -15.48
CA THR A 31 -8.92 7.76 -14.62
C THR A 31 -9.83 7.38 -13.46
N GLN A 32 -10.05 6.08 -13.30
CA GLN A 32 -10.81 5.51 -12.20
C GLN A 32 -9.90 5.14 -11.04
N PHE A 33 -10.29 5.55 -9.84
CA PHE A 33 -9.53 5.31 -8.61
C PHE A 33 -10.33 4.44 -7.64
N LEU A 34 -9.64 3.47 -7.06
CA LEU A 34 -10.13 2.69 -5.92
C LEU A 34 -9.06 2.69 -4.83
N PHE A 35 -9.48 2.87 -3.59
CA PHE A 35 -8.58 2.80 -2.44
C PHE A 35 -8.82 1.52 -1.65
N ALA A 36 -7.73 0.93 -1.14
CA ALA A 36 -7.77 -0.19 -0.22
C ALA A 36 -7.06 0.16 1.09
N ALA A 37 -7.73 -0.01 2.23
CA ALA A 37 -7.16 0.23 3.55
C ALA A 37 -7.61 -0.85 4.54
N SER A 38 -7.09 -0.81 5.77
CA SER A 38 -7.52 -1.75 6.81
C SER A 38 -8.91 -1.40 7.34
N ASP A 39 -9.64 -2.42 7.79
CA ASP A 39 -10.94 -2.25 8.46
C ASP A 39 -10.82 -1.85 9.94
N MET A 40 -9.61 -1.48 10.39
CA MET A 40 -9.40 -1.07 11.78
C MET A 40 -10.09 0.26 12.07
N PRO A 41 -10.87 0.38 13.17
CA PRO A 41 -11.64 1.59 13.47
C PRO A 41 -10.81 2.87 13.60
N ARG A 42 -9.52 2.73 13.96
CA ARG A 42 -8.60 3.87 14.12
C ARG A 42 -7.81 4.19 12.84
N ASP A 43 -8.05 3.46 11.75
CA ASP A 43 -7.39 3.75 10.48
C ASP A 43 -7.92 5.07 9.90
N LYS A 44 -7.03 6.04 9.72
CA LYS A 44 -7.39 7.37 9.20
C LYS A 44 -7.91 7.33 7.77
N ALA A 45 -7.65 6.27 7.04
CA ALA A 45 -8.20 6.05 5.70
C ALA A 45 -9.73 6.03 5.69
N ASN A 46 -10.36 5.50 6.77
CA ASN A 46 -11.81 5.37 6.89
C ASN A 46 -12.56 6.71 6.85
N ASP A 47 -11.88 7.77 7.24
CA ASP A 47 -12.43 9.13 7.28
C ASP A 47 -11.92 9.98 6.11
N LEU A 48 -10.61 9.98 5.87
CA LEU A 48 -9.99 10.91 4.91
C LEU A 48 -10.30 10.56 3.45
N ILE A 49 -10.33 9.26 3.08
CA ILE A 49 -10.54 8.85 1.70
C ILE A 49 -11.98 9.14 1.23
N PRO A 50 -13.03 8.75 1.97
CA PRO A 50 -14.40 9.09 1.59
C PRO A 50 -14.67 10.60 1.57
N ARG A 51 -14.11 11.37 2.51
CA ARG A 51 -14.21 12.84 2.51
C ARG A 51 -13.58 13.49 1.27
N ALA A 52 -12.53 12.88 0.73
CA ALA A 52 -11.92 13.33 -0.53
C ALA A 52 -12.69 12.89 -1.79
N GLY A 53 -13.83 12.20 -1.62
CA GLY A 53 -14.68 11.76 -2.71
C GLY A 53 -14.17 10.52 -3.46
N TYR A 54 -13.32 9.70 -2.82
CA TYR A 54 -12.83 8.45 -3.40
C TYR A 54 -13.53 7.23 -2.80
N GLU A 55 -13.69 6.20 -3.64
CA GLU A 55 -14.19 4.89 -3.19
C GLU A 55 -13.13 4.17 -2.35
N LEU A 56 -13.56 3.63 -1.19
CA LEU A 56 -12.73 2.87 -0.27
C LEU A 56 -13.26 1.44 -0.10
N ARG A 57 -12.38 0.46 -0.21
CA ARG A 57 -12.62 -0.94 0.16
C ARG A 57 -11.73 -1.37 1.31
N HIS A 58 -12.22 -2.25 2.15
CA HIS A 58 -11.53 -2.70 3.34
C HIS A 58 -10.90 -4.08 3.17
N ILE A 59 -9.69 -4.19 3.70
CA ILE A 59 -8.97 -5.46 3.87
C ILE A 59 -8.91 -5.75 5.37
N HIS A 60 -9.36 -6.95 5.77
CA HIS A 60 -9.29 -7.36 7.16
C HIS A 60 -7.86 -7.71 7.55
N ILE A 61 -7.15 -6.74 8.10
CA ILE A 61 -5.75 -6.88 8.50
C ILE A 61 -5.44 -6.00 9.70
N ARG A 62 -4.56 -6.50 10.56
CA ARG A 62 -3.99 -5.75 11.67
C ARG A 62 -2.50 -6.01 11.80
N GLY A 63 -1.82 -5.10 12.47
CA GLY A 63 -0.43 -5.29 12.84
C GLY A 63 -0.22 -6.28 13.99
N MET A 64 1.03 -6.63 14.19
CA MET A 64 1.48 -7.42 15.35
C MET A 64 1.25 -6.62 16.64
N ARG A 65 0.77 -7.28 17.68
CA ARG A 65 0.66 -6.71 19.03
C ARG A 65 1.96 -6.86 19.78
N SER A 66 2.28 -5.87 20.61
CA SER A 66 3.41 -5.92 21.53
C SER A 66 2.95 -6.51 22.87
N PRO A 67 3.78 -7.35 23.54
CA PRO A 67 5.06 -7.92 23.06
C PRO A 67 4.85 -8.96 21.94
N ILE A 68 5.91 -9.34 21.25
CA ILE A 68 5.86 -10.32 20.13
C ILE A 68 5.18 -11.64 20.53
N VAL A 69 5.39 -12.08 21.77
CA VAL A 69 4.80 -13.29 22.37
C VAL A 69 3.31 -13.14 22.75
N HIS A 70 2.67 -12.01 22.43
CA HIS A 70 1.27 -11.79 22.78
C HIS A 70 0.39 -12.87 22.10
N PRO A 71 -0.51 -13.59 22.85
CA PRO A 71 -1.27 -14.72 22.33
C PRO A 71 -2.09 -14.41 21.06
N ALA A 72 -2.60 -13.18 20.93
CA ALA A 72 -3.31 -12.77 19.73
C ALA A 72 -2.44 -12.81 18.47
N ASN A 73 -1.11 -12.84 18.58
CA ASN A 73 -0.21 -12.94 17.42
C ASN A 73 -0.19 -14.34 16.81
N LEU A 74 -0.64 -15.37 17.52
CA LEU A 74 -0.81 -16.73 16.96
C LEU A 74 -1.79 -16.75 15.77
N ALA A 75 -2.76 -15.84 15.74
CA ALA A 75 -3.70 -15.70 14.63
C ALA A 75 -3.15 -14.94 13.42
N LEU A 76 -1.97 -14.30 13.52
CA LEU A 76 -1.42 -13.47 12.43
C LEU A 76 -1.26 -14.22 11.10
N PRO A 77 -0.72 -15.45 11.03
CA PRO A 77 -0.59 -16.17 9.76
C PRO A 77 -1.94 -16.35 9.06
N PHE A 78 -2.98 -16.67 9.82
CA PHE A 78 -4.34 -16.80 9.29
C PHE A 78 -4.90 -15.45 8.82
N ILE A 79 -4.73 -14.39 9.61
CA ILE A 79 -5.15 -13.02 9.25
C ILE A 79 -4.45 -12.58 7.96
N MET A 80 -3.14 -12.82 7.85
CA MET A 80 -2.36 -12.45 6.67
C MET A 80 -2.78 -13.25 5.43
N SER A 81 -3.04 -14.54 5.56
CA SER A 81 -3.56 -15.37 4.46
C SER A 81 -4.93 -14.87 3.98
N ARG A 82 -5.83 -14.55 4.92
CA ARG A 82 -7.14 -13.98 4.61
C ARG A 82 -7.01 -12.61 3.91
N ALA A 83 -6.14 -11.74 4.42
CA ALA A 83 -5.90 -10.41 3.83
C ALA A 83 -5.40 -10.52 2.38
N ARG A 84 -4.48 -11.45 2.10
CA ARG A 84 -3.99 -11.71 0.75
C ARG A 84 -5.10 -12.19 -0.19
N ARG A 85 -5.96 -13.10 0.29
CA ARG A 85 -7.11 -13.56 -0.48
C ARG A 85 -8.06 -12.40 -0.82
N GLN A 86 -8.43 -11.58 0.18
CA GLN A 86 -9.27 -10.40 -0.03
C GLN A 86 -8.63 -9.39 -1.00
N ALA A 87 -7.32 -9.15 -0.88
CA ALA A 87 -6.60 -8.30 -1.82
C ALA A 87 -6.67 -8.85 -3.25
N ARG A 88 -6.47 -10.15 -3.43
CA ARG A 88 -6.57 -10.80 -4.74
C ARG A 88 -7.98 -10.71 -5.34
N GLU A 89 -9.01 -10.93 -4.53
CA GLU A 89 -10.41 -10.79 -4.93
C GLU A 89 -10.73 -9.35 -5.37
N LEU A 90 -10.29 -8.35 -4.57
CA LEU A 90 -10.42 -6.93 -4.88
C LEU A 90 -9.72 -6.56 -6.20
N ILE A 91 -8.47 -7.00 -6.37
CA ILE A 91 -7.67 -6.74 -7.57
C ILE A 91 -8.36 -7.34 -8.81
N ARG A 92 -8.85 -8.57 -8.73
CA ARG A 92 -9.57 -9.21 -9.84
C ARG A 92 -10.87 -8.49 -10.19
N ALA A 93 -11.64 -8.07 -9.18
CA ALA A 93 -12.90 -7.35 -9.39
C ALA A 93 -12.69 -5.96 -9.99
N PHE A 94 -11.68 -5.24 -9.51
CA PHE A 94 -11.38 -3.90 -10.01
C PHE A 94 -10.54 -3.91 -11.30
N SER A 95 -9.72 -4.93 -11.53
CA SER A 95 -8.81 -5.08 -12.70
C SER A 95 -7.95 -3.82 -12.92
N PRO A 96 -7.11 -3.43 -11.94
CA PRO A 96 -6.30 -2.22 -12.07
C PRO A 96 -5.18 -2.37 -13.10
N ASP A 97 -4.87 -1.27 -13.80
CA ASP A 97 -3.71 -1.14 -14.68
C ASP A 97 -2.43 -0.84 -13.90
N LEU A 98 -2.57 -0.28 -12.69
CA LEU A 98 -1.48 0.12 -11.80
C LEU A 98 -1.91 0.02 -10.35
N ILE A 99 -1.01 -0.43 -9.49
CA ILE A 99 -1.19 -0.43 -8.03
C ILE A 99 -0.13 0.46 -7.39
N ILE A 100 -0.55 1.39 -6.51
CA ILE A 100 0.34 2.30 -5.80
C ILE A 100 0.15 2.13 -4.30
N GLY A 101 1.24 1.81 -3.57
CA GLY A 101 1.25 1.68 -2.13
C GLY A 101 1.99 2.82 -1.43
N THR A 102 1.41 3.41 -0.39
CA THR A 102 2.02 4.50 0.39
C THR A 102 2.31 4.12 1.85
N GLY A 103 2.09 2.86 2.20
CA GLY A 103 2.32 2.34 3.55
C GLY A 103 1.05 1.94 4.30
N GLY A 104 1.22 1.54 5.55
CA GLY A 104 0.13 1.00 6.37
C GLY A 104 -0.08 -0.51 6.20
N PHE A 105 -1.00 -1.08 7.01
CA PHE A 105 -1.15 -2.53 7.08
C PHE A 105 -1.70 -3.16 5.79
N ALA A 106 -2.66 -2.51 5.12
CA ALA A 106 -3.26 -3.01 3.88
C ALA A 106 -2.31 -2.92 2.68
N CYS A 107 -1.31 -2.05 2.73
CA CYS A 107 -0.34 -1.85 1.65
C CYS A 107 0.38 -3.15 1.28
N TRP A 108 0.89 -3.88 2.28
CA TRP A 108 1.63 -5.12 2.02
C TRP A 108 0.82 -6.16 1.23
N PRO A 109 -0.38 -6.62 1.67
CA PRO A 109 -1.10 -7.67 0.93
C PRO A 109 -1.54 -7.20 -0.46
N VAL A 110 -1.95 -5.95 -0.61
CA VAL A 110 -2.44 -5.43 -1.90
C VAL A 110 -1.30 -5.33 -2.91
N VAL A 111 -0.18 -4.71 -2.54
CA VAL A 111 0.99 -4.58 -3.43
C VAL A 111 1.61 -5.94 -3.74
N ALA A 112 1.77 -6.80 -2.72
CA ALA A 112 2.36 -8.13 -2.93
C ALA A 112 1.51 -9.03 -3.84
N GLU A 113 0.18 -8.98 -3.73
CA GLU A 113 -0.71 -9.74 -4.63
C GLU A 113 -0.76 -9.14 -6.03
N GLY A 114 -0.70 -7.80 -6.16
CA GLY A 114 -0.60 -7.14 -7.46
C GLY A 114 0.65 -7.55 -8.21
N ALA A 115 1.81 -7.48 -7.56
CA ALA A 115 3.08 -7.94 -8.13
C ALA A 115 3.05 -9.43 -8.50
N ALA A 116 2.44 -10.29 -7.67
CA ALA A 116 2.29 -11.72 -7.95
C ALA A 116 1.34 -12.01 -9.14
N LEU A 117 0.44 -11.10 -9.46
CA LEU A 117 -0.47 -11.17 -10.60
C LEU A 117 0.10 -10.50 -11.86
N GLY A 118 1.32 -9.97 -11.81
CA GLY A 118 1.99 -9.31 -12.93
C GLY A 118 1.44 -7.92 -13.26
N ILE A 119 0.71 -7.30 -12.31
CA ILE A 119 0.23 -5.94 -12.47
C ILE A 119 1.36 -4.95 -12.12
N PRO A 120 1.59 -3.90 -12.90
CA PRO A 120 2.54 -2.85 -12.57
C PRO A 120 2.32 -2.31 -11.15
N THR A 121 3.40 -2.25 -10.36
CA THR A 121 3.34 -1.85 -8.96
C THR A 121 4.36 -0.76 -8.64
N ALA A 122 3.92 0.22 -7.87
CA ALA A 122 4.79 1.24 -7.31
C ALA A 122 4.55 1.41 -5.82
N VAL A 123 5.56 1.85 -5.09
CA VAL A 123 5.40 2.29 -3.70
C VAL A 123 6.02 3.66 -3.51
N HIS A 124 5.47 4.41 -2.57
CA HIS A 124 6.00 5.70 -2.16
C HIS A 124 6.34 5.65 -0.67
N GLU A 125 7.59 5.93 -0.35
CA GLU A 125 8.06 6.08 1.03
C GLU A 125 8.31 7.57 1.33
N SER A 126 7.48 8.11 2.19
CA SER A 126 7.54 9.53 2.57
C SER A 126 8.50 9.82 3.73
N ASN A 127 9.07 8.81 4.35
CA ASN A 127 9.95 8.95 5.50
C ASN A 127 11.40 8.57 5.18
N ALA A 128 12.34 9.19 5.89
CA ALA A 128 13.75 8.81 5.81
C ALA A 128 14.02 7.38 6.32
N LEU A 129 13.18 6.86 7.24
CA LEU A 129 13.19 5.47 7.69
C LEU A 129 12.05 4.71 7.02
N PRO A 130 12.35 3.73 6.14
CA PRO A 130 11.32 2.97 5.44
C PRO A 130 10.40 2.23 6.40
N GLY A 131 9.09 2.32 6.14
CA GLY A 131 8.08 1.60 6.88
C GLY A 131 8.13 0.09 6.63
N LYS A 132 7.66 -0.71 7.62
CA LYS A 132 7.67 -2.18 7.53
C LYS A 132 6.95 -2.72 6.29
N ALA A 133 5.85 -2.11 5.88
CA ALA A 133 5.09 -2.53 4.69
C ALA A 133 5.93 -2.37 3.42
N ILE A 134 6.61 -1.23 3.26
CA ILE A 134 7.51 -0.97 2.12
C ILE A 134 8.68 -1.95 2.11
N MET A 135 9.31 -2.16 3.29
CA MET A 135 10.40 -3.14 3.42
C MET A 135 10.01 -4.56 3.02
N GLN A 136 8.76 -4.97 3.22
CA GLN A 136 8.28 -6.30 2.85
C GLN A 136 8.06 -6.47 1.34
N VAL A 137 7.74 -5.38 0.62
CA VAL A 137 7.44 -5.46 -0.82
C VAL A 137 8.57 -4.96 -1.73
N ARG A 138 9.59 -4.31 -1.20
CA ARG A 138 10.65 -3.61 -1.94
C ARG A 138 11.32 -4.42 -3.06
N HIS A 139 11.49 -5.73 -2.87
CA HIS A 139 12.09 -6.61 -3.88
C HIS A 139 11.13 -7.04 -5.00
N ARG A 140 9.83 -6.74 -4.87
CA ARG A 140 8.77 -7.22 -5.76
C ARG A 140 8.15 -6.14 -6.62
N VAL A 141 8.29 -4.88 -6.22
CA VAL A 141 7.68 -3.74 -6.91
C VAL A 141 8.53 -3.26 -8.08
N ASP A 142 7.90 -2.65 -9.06
CA ASP A 142 8.57 -2.13 -10.25
C ASP A 142 9.22 -0.77 -10.01
N ARG A 143 8.64 0.07 -9.13
CA ARG A 143 9.16 1.40 -8.80
C ARG A 143 9.00 1.71 -7.32
N ILE A 144 9.98 2.45 -6.78
CA ILE A 144 9.98 2.94 -5.40
C ILE A 144 10.29 4.43 -5.44
N PHE A 145 9.30 5.25 -5.12
CA PHE A 145 9.47 6.69 -4.99
C PHE A 145 9.87 7.04 -3.57
N ILE A 146 10.89 7.86 -3.40
CA ILE A 146 11.39 8.28 -2.09
C ILE A 146 11.47 9.80 -1.99
N ASN A 147 11.23 10.34 -0.79
CA ASN A 147 11.37 11.78 -0.54
C ASN A 147 12.77 12.16 -0.03
N PHE A 148 13.50 11.19 0.51
CA PHE A 148 14.80 11.42 1.14
C PHE A 148 15.86 10.51 0.53
N PRO A 149 16.99 11.05 0.02
CA PRO A 149 18.07 10.24 -0.55
C PRO A 149 18.57 9.13 0.40
N GLU A 150 18.58 9.40 1.72
CA GLU A 150 19.03 8.46 2.74
C GLU A 150 18.14 7.20 2.85
N THR A 151 16.90 7.29 2.37
CA THR A 151 15.98 6.15 2.31
C THR A 151 16.50 5.07 1.37
N ALA A 152 17.17 5.45 0.28
CA ALA A 152 17.70 4.52 -0.72
C ALA A 152 18.67 3.49 -0.10
N ASP A 153 19.56 3.93 0.79
CA ASP A 153 20.53 3.05 1.44
C ASP A 153 19.86 2.11 2.47
N ARG A 154 18.79 2.60 3.10
CA ARG A 154 18.03 1.85 4.11
C ARG A 154 17.08 0.79 3.52
N LEU A 155 16.75 0.90 2.24
CA LEU A 155 15.98 -0.12 1.53
C LEU A 155 16.77 -1.42 1.32
N ASN A 156 18.10 -1.40 1.47
CA ASN A 156 18.97 -2.58 1.29
C ASN A 156 18.76 -3.27 -0.07
N LEU A 157 18.57 -2.48 -1.12
CA LEU A 157 18.50 -2.94 -2.50
C LEU A 157 19.88 -2.88 -3.14
N THR A 158 20.21 -3.86 -4.01
CA THR A 158 21.51 -3.99 -4.64
C THR A 158 21.39 -4.17 -6.16
N GLY A 159 22.45 -3.83 -6.89
CA GLY A 159 22.50 -4.02 -8.34
C GLY A 159 21.28 -3.39 -9.04
N ARG A 160 20.69 -4.12 -9.99
CA ARG A 160 19.54 -3.66 -10.77
C ARG A 160 18.28 -3.35 -9.94
N GLU A 161 18.21 -3.81 -8.71
CA GLU A 161 17.07 -3.44 -7.85
C GLU A 161 17.10 -1.96 -7.45
N ARG A 162 18.30 -1.36 -7.34
CA ARG A 162 18.46 0.07 -7.06
C ARG A 162 17.94 0.96 -8.20
N ASP A 163 17.95 0.47 -9.42
CA ASP A 163 17.43 1.21 -10.59
C ASP A 163 15.90 1.42 -10.53
N ARG A 164 15.22 0.78 -9.60
CA ARG A 164 13.79 0.97 -9.34
C ARG A 164 13.48 2.17 -8.45
N ILE A 165 14.51 2.73 -7.77
CA ILE A 165 14.37 3.88 -6.88
C ILE A 165 14.35 5.17 -7.71
N ILE A 166 13.38 6.03 -7.42
CA ILE A 166 13.16 7.32 -8.07
C ILE A 166 13.06 8.42 -7.01
#